data_6515edeb392c4b6afde6473d8c1159da
#
_entry.id   6515edeb392c4b6afde6473d8c1159da
#
_cell.length_a   1.000
_cell.length_b   1.000
_cell.length_c   1.000
_cell.angle_alpha   90.00
_cell.angle_beta   90.00
_cell.angle_gamma   90.00
#
_symmetry.space_group_name_H-M   'P 1'
#
loop_
_entity.id
_entity.type
_entity.pdbx_description
1 polymer ?
#
loop_
_entity_poly.entity_id
_entity_poly.type
_entity_poly.pdbx_seq_one_letter_code
_entity_poly.pdbx_strand_id
1 'polypeptide(L)'
;MVPVGPDQDPHIRLTRDISERFKNKFNFIAPSSTYHRFITGLTGDKMSSSKPKTAIFLSDSPEIAEKKVKSAKTGGRESLEDQKLLGGIPEDCVVYEMLLYHLINSDSELKEMYHNCKNGTIMCGECKNRASGMMRKFFEELSKRRIIAEDEARKILNRE
;
A
#
# COMPACT_ATOMS: atom_id res chain seq x y z
N MET A 1 -19.57 7.60 5.57
CA MET A 1 -18.97 6.30 5.18
C MET A 1 -17.59 6.21 5.81
N VAL A 2 -17.26 5.03 6.40
CA VAL A 2 -15.99 4.81 7.12
C VAL A 2 -15.22 3.69 6.41
N PRO A 3 -14.09 3.98 5.75
CA PRO A 3 -13.24 2.96 5.15
C PRO A 3 -12.41 2.27 6.24
N VAL A 4 -12.48 0.94 6.32
CA VAL A 4 -11.82 0.17 7.38
C VAL A 4 -11.24 -1.14 6.87
N GLY A 5 -10.31 -1.72 7.62
CA GLY A 5 -9.90 -3.12 7.44
C GLY A 5 -10.94 -4.09 8.02
N PRO A 6 -10.91 -5.38 7.62
CA PRO A 6 -11.88 -6.38 8.09
C PRO A 6 -11.86 -6.58 9.61
N ASP A 7 -10.73 -6.33 10.27
CA ASP A 7 -10.56 -6.42 11.73
C ASP A 7 -11.34 -5.36 12.51
N GLN A 8 -11.81 -4.31 11.83
CA GLN A 8 -12.61 -3.23 12.43
C GLN A 8 -14.12 -3.50 12.37
N ASP A 9 -14.57 -4.59 11.76
CA ASP A 9 -16.00 -4.92 11.64
C ASP A 9 -16.74 -4.98 13.00
N PRO A 10 -16.17 -5.58 14.07
CA PRO A 10 -16.82 -5.58 15.39
C PRO A 10 -17.08 -4.17 15.94
N HIS A 11 -16.16 -3.24 15.73
CA HIS A 11 -16.30 -1.84 16.15
C HIS A 11 -17.35 -1.10 15.34
N ILE A 12 -17.43 -1.35 14.04
CA ILE A 12 -18.47 -0.77 13.17
C ILE A 12 -19.87 -1.28 13.56
N ARG A 13 -20.00 -2.59 13.85
CA ARG A 13 -21.27 -3.16 14.35
C ARG A 13 -21.70 -2.51 15.66
N LEU A 14 -20.81 -2.45 16.64
CA LEU A 14 -21.08 -1.78 17.91
C LEU A 14 -21.52 -0.31 17.71
N THR A 15 -20.85 0.41 16.80
CA THR A 15 -21.21 1.81 16.50
C THR A 15 -22.61 1.91 15.89
N ARG A 16 -23.01 0.96 15.03
CA ARG A 16 -24.39 0.90 14.49
C ARG A 16 -25.43 0.65 15.58
N ASP A 17 -25.15 -0.30 16.47
CA ASP A 17 -26.04 -0.61 17.60
C ASP A 17 -26.23 0.59 18.52
N ILE A 18 -25.15 1.31 18.83
CA ILE A 18 -25.21 2.55 19.62
C ILE A 18 -26.00 3.62 18.88
N SER A 19 -25.76 3.82 17.59
CA SER A 19 -26.48 4.79 16.78
C SER A 19 -27.99 4.53 16.77
N GLU A 20 -28.40 3.28 16.65
CA GLU A 20 -29.81 2.90 16.63
C GLU A 20 -30.46 3.11 18.00
N ARG A 21 -29.79 2.75 19.11
CA ARG A 21 -30.29 2.95 20.49
C ARG A 21 -30.51 4.43 20.81
N PHE A 22 -29.68 5.30 20.31
CA PHE A 22 -29.73 6.74 20.61
C PHE A 22 -30.32 7.59 19.47
N LYS A 23 -30.82 6.99 18.43
CA LYS A 23 -31.38 7.66 17.24
C LYS A 23 -32.43 8.72 17.61
N ASN A 24 -33.39 8.35 18.44
CA ASN A 24 -34.48 9.26 18.82
C ASN A 24 -34.03 10.41 19.74
N LYS A 25 -32.92 10.24 20.47
CA LYS A 25 -32.41 11.26 21.39
C LYS A 25 -31.46 12.24 20.75
N PHE A 26 -30.60 11.77 19.83
CA PHE A 26 -29.51 12.55 19.26
C PHE A 26 -29.53 12.60 17.70
N ASN A 27 -30.54 12.03 17.10
CA ASN A 27 -30.68 11.97 15.64
C ASN A 27 -29.45 11.38 14.93
N PHE A 28 -28.82 10.36 15.52
CA PHE A 28 -27.66 9.70 14.94
C PHE A 28 -28.02 8.93 13.68
N ILE A 29 -27.12 9.00 12.71
CA ILE A 29 -27.19 8.21 11.47
C ILE A 29 -26.23 7.04 11.61
N ALA A 30 -26.74 5.83 11.40
CA ALA A 30 -25.89 4.63 11.42
C ALA A 30 -24.78 4.71 10.37
N PRO A 31 -23.51 4.46 10.72
CA PRO A 31 -22.41 4.56 9.78
C PRO A 31 -22.45 3.44 8.74
N SER A 32 -22.26 3.81 7.48
CA SER A 32 -21.88 2.85 6.43
C SER A 32 -20.37 2.67 6.39
N SER A 33 -19.89 1.52 5.97
CA SER A 33 -18.46 1.22 5.87
C SER A 33 -18.12 0.50 4.56
N THR A 34 -16.89 0.71 4.10
CA THR A 34 -16.25 -0.10 3.08
C THR A 34 -15.11 -0.88 3.73
N TYR A 35 -14.96 -2.15 3.35
CA TYR A 35 -13.91 -3.01 3.89
C TYR A 35 -12.83 -3.20 2.84
N HIS A 36 -11.59 -2.94 3.26
CA HIS A 36 -10.42 -3.01 2.39
C HIS A 36 -9.55 -4.20 2.80
N ARG A 37 -9.03 -4.92 1.80
CA ARG A 37 -8.08 -6.00 2.02
C ARG A 37 -6.85 -5.49 2.77
N PHE A 38 -6.29 -6.33 3.66
CA PHE A 38 -4.97 -6.08 4.24
C PHE A 38 -3.90 -6.05 3.15
N ILE A 39 -3.03 -5.04 3.23
CA ILE A 39 -1.84 -4.95 2.40
C ILE A 39 -0.72 -5.72 3.09
N THR A 40 -0.02 -6.53 2.32
CA THR A 40 1.10 -7.33 2.80
C THR A 40 2.30 -6.44 3.11
N GLY A 41 2.96 -6.68 4.24
CA GLY A 41 4.22 -6.01 4.58
C GLY A 41 5.37 -6.44 3.68
N LEU A 42 6.42 -5.63 3.60
CA LEU A 42 7.56 -5.85 2.69
C LEU A 42 8.23 -7.22 2.84
N THR A 43 8.14 -7.83 4.02
CA THR A 43 8.69 -9.16 4.32
C THR A 43 7.76 -10.32 3.95
N GLY A 44 6.54 -10.02 3.49
CA GLY A 44 5.51 -11.01 3.17
C GLY A 44 4.54 -11.31 4.31
N ASP A 45 4.77 -10.75 5.50
CA ASP A 45 3.93 -10.88 6.68
C ASP A 45 3.06 -9.64 6.89
N LYS A 46 2.34 -9.59 8.02
CA LYS A 46 1.55 -8.42 8.41
C LYS A 46 2.44 -7.20 8.56
N MET A 47 2.06 -6.09 7.92
CA MET A 47 2.69 -4.79 8.12
C MET A 47 2.52 -4.31 9.57
N SER A 48 3.59 -3.79 10.18
CA SER A 48 3.55 -3.30 11.55
C SER A 48 4.47 -2.09 11.75
N SER A 49 3.95 -1.04 12.38
CA SER A 49 4.73 0.15 12.75
C SER A 49 5.84 -0.15 13.75
N SER A 50 5.65 -1.16 14.62
CA SER A 50 6.69 -1.61 15.56
C SER A 50 7.82 -2.41 14.91
N LYS A 51 7.65 -2.82 13.65
CA LYS A 51 8.65 -3.53 12.84
C LYS A 51 8.98 -2.72 11.57
N PRO A 52 9.85 -1.71 11.64
CA PRO A 52 10.07 -0.75 10.52
C PRO A 52 10.50 -1.38 9.21
N LYS A 53 11.08 -2.58 9.24
CA LYS A 53 11.46 -3.34 8.03
C LYS A 53 10.26 -3.87 7.25
N THR A 54 9.08 -3.94 7.85
CA THR A 54 7.86 -4.46 7.20
C THR A 54 7.07 -3.40 6.46
N ALA A 55 7.41 -2.11 6.62
CA ALA A 55 6.62 -0.99 6.12
C ALA A 55 7.47 0.11 5.50
N ILE A 56 6.89 0.83 4.55
CA ILE A 56 7.37 2.11 4.06
C ILE A 56 6.58 3.19 4.79
N PHE A 57 7.29 4.09 5.48
CA PHE A 57 6.66 5.21 6.18
C PHE A 57 6.64 6.43 5.28
N LEU A 58 5.57 7.21 5.31
CA LEU A 58 5.51 8.49 4.58
C LEU A 58 6.56 9.50 5.03
N SER A 59 7.21 9.26 6.17
CA SER A 59 8.37 10.02 6.67
C SER A 59 9.72 9.52 6.16
N ASP A 60 9.77 8.39 5.45
CA ASP A 60 11.02 7.88 4.86
C ASP A 60 11.53 8.86 3.79
N SER A 61 12.85 8.93 3.60
CA SER A 61 13.41 9.63 2.45
C SER A 61 13.18 8.83 1.15
N PRO A 62 13.23 9.47 -0.04
CA PRO A 62 13.13 8.78 -1.31
C PRO A 62 14.11 7.59 -1.45
N GLU A 63 15.35 7.76 -0.95
CA GLU A 63 16.38 6.72 -0.99
C GLU A 63 16.05 5.53 -0.07
N ILE A 64 15.49 5.81 1.12
CA ILE A 64 15.07 4.77 2.06
C ILE A 64 13.89 4.00 1.48
N ALA A 65 12.89 4.70 0.95
CA ALA A 65 11.72 4.07 0.32
C ALA A 65 12.14 3.18 -0.87
N GLU A 66 13.01 3.68 -1.76
CA GLU A 66 13.58 2.92 -2.87
C GLU A 66 14.29 1.65 -2.39
N LYS A 67 15.16 1.77 -1.38
CA LYS A 67 15.91 0.64 -0.81
C LYS A 67 14.97 -0.41 -0.20
N LYS A 68 13.92 0.02 0.48
CA LYS A 68 12.90 -0.86 1.07
C LYS A 68 12.18 -1.67 -0.02
N VAL A 69 11.78 -1.04 -1.13
CA VAL A 69 11.15 -1.75 -2.26
C VAL A 69 12.11 -2.78 -2.88
N LYS A 70 13.38 -2.42 -3.08
CA LYS A 70 14.41 -3.35 -3.59
C LYS A 70 14.61 -4.58 -2.70
N SER A 71 14.40 -4.44 -1.38
CA SER A 71 14.51 -5.55 -0.42
C SER A 71 13.21 -6.33 -0.21
N ALA A 72 12.08 -5.88 -0.77
CA ALA A 72 10.78 -6.51 -0.58
C ALA A 72 10.73 -7.95 -1.12
N LYS A 73 9.91 -8.79 -0.45
CA LYS A 73 9.65 -10.16 -0.89
C LYS A 73 8.99 -10.18 -2.27
N THR A 74 9.42 -11.11 -3.11
CA THR A 74 8.82 -11.34 -4.44
C THR A 74 8.26 -12.75 -4.54
N GLY A 75 7.33 -12.96 -5.45
CA GLY A 75 6.83 -14.27 -5.83
C GLY A 75 7.70 -14.94 -6.91
N GLY A 76 9.02 -14.76 -6.84
CA GLY A 76 9.96 -15.41 -7.76
C GLY A 76 10.25 -16.86 -7.40
N ARG A 77 10.84 -17.57 -8.33
CA ARG A 77 11.32 -18.95 -8.14
C ARG A 77 12.73 -18.94 -7.53
N GLU A 78 13.18 -20.11 -7.07
CA GLU A 78 14.50 -20.29 -6.46
C GLU A 78 15.65 -20.09 -7.45
N SER A 79 15.45 -20.49 -8.71
CA SER A 79 16.43 -20.32 -9.77
C SER A 79 15.94 -19.41 -10.89
N LEU A 80 16.87 -18.81 -11.64
CA LEU A 80 16.55 -18.02 -12.83
C LEU A 80 15.98 -18.88 -13.96
N GLU A 81 16.41 -20.13 -14.05
CA GLU A 81 15.93 -21.09 -15.04
C GLU A 81 14.47 -21.45 -14.77
N ASP A 82 14.14 -21.77 -13.51
CA ASP A 82 12.76 -22.01 -13.10
C ASP A 82 11.88 -20.77 -13.28
N GLN A 83 12.41 -19.59 -12.99
CA GLN A 83 11.68 -18.34 -13.20
C GLN A 83 11.32 -18.13 -14.67
N LYS A 84 12.23 -18.44 -15.60
CA LYS A 84 11.99 -18.34 -17.04
C LYS A 84 11.04 -19.42 -17.56
N LEU A 85 11.15 -20.64 -17.02
CA LEU A 85 10.39 -21.80 -17.49
C LEU A 85 8.96 -21.82 -16.93
N LEU A 86 8.81 -21.57 -15.61
CA LEU A 86 7.56 -21.72 -14.88
C LEU A 86 6.84 -20.39 -14.59
N GLY A 87 7.55 -19.28 -14.82
CA GLY A 87 7.08 -17.97 -14.45
C GLY A 87 7.04 -17.73 -12.94
N GLY A 88 6.78 -16.49 -12.53
CA GLY A 88 6.60 -16.09 -11.14
C GLY A 88 5.17 -16.27 -10.65
N ILE A 89 4.97 -15.94 -9.36
CA ILE A 89 3.68 -15.98 -8.68
C ILE A 89 3.32 -14.55 -8.23
N PRO A 90 2.71 -13.73 -9.11
CA PRO A 90 2.37 -12.34 -8.77
C PRO A 90 1.41 -12.25 -7.57
N GLU A 91 0.59 -13.27 -7.34
CA GLU A 91 -0.35 -13.34 -6.22
C GLU A 91 0.34 -13.39 -4.85
N ASP A 92 1.56 -13.91 -4.78
CA ASP A 92 2.39 -13.99 -3.57
C ASP A 92 3.50 -12.94 -3.55
N CYS A 93 3.44 -11.97 -4.49
CA CYS A 93 4.48 -10.98 -4.69
C CYS A 93 4.11 -9.62 -4.08
N VAL A 94 4.80 -9.20 -3.02
CA VAL A 94 4.62 -7.90 -2.39
C VAL A 94 4.90 -6.74 -3.35
N VAL A 95 5.88 -6.91 -4.25
CA VAL A 95 6.21 -5.88 -5.24
C VAL A 95 5.07 -5.71 -6.24
N TYR A 96 4.46 -6.82 -6.70
CA TYR A 96 3.29 -6.74 -7.58
C TYR A 96 2.07 -6.14 -6.87
N GLU A 97 1.83 -6.52 -5.61
CA GLU A 97 0.77 -5.92 -4.78
C GLU A 97 0.94 -4.39 -4.65
N MET A 98 2.19 -3.93 -4.49
CA MET A 98 2.52 -2.51 -4.42
C MET A 98 2.29 -1.79 -5.76
N LEU A 99 2.64 -2.42 -6.89
CA LEU A 99 2.34 -1.89 -8.22
C LEU A 99 0.83 -1.76 -8.42
N LEU A 100 0.06 -2.79 -8.03
CA LEU A 100 -1.38 -2.88 -8.17
C LEU A 100 -2.12 -1.79 -7.37
N TYR A 101 -1.74 -1.56 -6.12
CA TYR A 101 -2.51 -0.67 -5.24
C TYR A 101 -2.01 0.77 -5.19
N HIS A 102 -0.75 1.03 -5.56
CA HIS A 102 -0.13 2.34 -5.28
C HIS A 102 0.62 2.97 -6.43
N LEU A 103 1.15 2.21 -7.38
CA LEU A 103 2.14 2.75 -8.31
C LEU A 103 1.66 2.80 -9.77
N ILE A 104 0.79 1.90 -10.20
CA ILE A 104 0.30 1.85 -11.58
C ILE A 104 -1.20 2.15 -11.59
N ASN A 105 -1.60 3.16 -12.37
CA ASN A 105 -3.00 3.57 -12.51
C ASN A 105 -3.71 2.94 -13.72
N SER A 106 -2.96 2.25 -14.59
CA SER A 106 -3.49 1.66 -15.83
C SER A 106 -3.71 0.16 -15.66
N ASP A 107 -4.96 -0.29 -15.75
CA ASP A 107 -5.31 -1.71 -15.69
C ASP A 107 -4.66 -2.52 -16.81
N SER A 108 -4.49 -1.93 -18.01
CA SER A 108 -3.81 -2.58 -19.12
C SER A 108 -2.33 -2.85 -18.83
N GLU A 109 -1.64 -1.87 -18.23
CA GLU A 109 -0.24 -1.98 -17.82
C GLU A 109 -0.07 -3.02 -16.69
N LEU A 110 -0.97 -3.01 -15.69
CA LEU A 110 -0.97 -4.01 -14.62
C LEU A 110 -1.19 -5.43 -15.16
N LYS A 111 -2.12 -5.59 -16.11
CA LYS A 111 -2.40 -6.87 -16.76
C LYS A 111 -1.20 -7.38 -17.57
N GLU A 112 -0.52 -6.49 -18.28
CA GLU A 112 0.71 -6.81 -18.98
C GLU A 112 1.82 -7.28 -18.01
N MET A 113 2.03 -6.53 -16.92
CA MET A 113 3.00 -6.90 -15.89
C MET A 113 2.69 -8.25 -15.25
N TYR A 114 1.40 -8.53 -15.00
CA TYR A 114 0.94 -9.82 -14.49
C TYR A 114 1.31 -10.96 -15.44
N HIS A 115 0.96 -10.83 -16.73
CA HIS A 115 1.25 -11.85 -17.74
C HIS A 115 2.75 -12.04 -17.98
N ASN A 116 3.52 -10.95 -18.00
CA ASN A 116 4.97 -11.01 -18.14
C ASN A 116 5.62 -11.75 -16.95
N CYS A 117 5.12 -11.55 -15.72
CA CYS A 117 5.57 -12.29 -14.56
C CYS A 117 5.21 -13.78 -14.65
N LYS A 118 3.94 -14.09 -14.97
CA LYS A 118 3.43 -15.48 -15.09
C LYS A 118 4.15 -16.27 -16.20
N ASN A 119 4.53 -15.62 -17.27
CA ASN A 119 5.20 -16.24 -18.41
C ASN A 119 6.74 -16.25 -18.30
N GLY A 120 7.31 -15.74 -17.20
CA GLY A 120 8.74 -15.68 -16.99
C GLY A 120 9.48 -14.73 -17.96
N THR A 121 8.75 -13.81 -18.62
CA THR A 121 9.34 -12.84 -19.55
C THR A 121 9.93 -11.62 -18.85
N ILE A 122 9.52 -11.36 -17.60
CA ILE A 122 10.13 -10.35 -16.73
C ILE A 122 10.77 -11.00 -15.51
N MET A 123 11.98 -10.56 -15.16
CA MET A 123 12.66 -11.04 -13.96
C MET A 123 12.32 -10.18 -12.74
N CYS A 124 12.32 -10.81 -11.53
CA CYS A 124 12.02 -10.09 -10.28
C CYS A 124 12.92 -8.87 -10.05
N GLY A 125 14.18 -8.92 -10.49
CA GLY A 125 15.11 -7.78 -10.41
C GLY A 125 14.66 -6.58 -11.23
N GLU A 126 14.19 -6.80 -12.46
CA GLU A 126 13.67 -5.76 -13.36
C GLU A 126 12.37 -5.16 -12.78
N CYS A 127 11.46 -6.02 -12.32
CA CYS A 127 10.22 -5.59 -11.68
C CYS A 127 10.50 -4.74 -10.43
N LYS A 128 11.44 -5.16 -9.57
CA LYS A 128 11.89 -4.39 -8.41
C LYS A 128 12.49 -3.04 -8.79
N ASN A 129 13.34 -3.01 -9.81
CA ASN A 129 13.95 -1.76 -10.28
C ASN A 129 12.90 -0.77 -10.78
N ARG A 130 11.91 -1.25 -11.53
CA ARG A 130 10.79 -0.42 -11.97
C ARG A 130 9.98 0.11 -10.80
N ALA A 131 9.53 -0.77 -9.91
CA ALA A 131 8.73 -0.40 -8.73
C ALA A 131 9.49 0.56 -7.80
N SER A 132 10.78 0.31 -7.55
CA SER A 132 11.60 1.17 -6.70
C SER A 132 11.81 2.56 -7.30
N GLY A 133 12.00 2.66 -8.62
CA GLY A 133 12.09 3.95 -9.31
C GLY A 133 10.78 4.75 -9.26
N MET A 134 9.63 4.08 -9.40
CA MET A 134 8.31 4.72 -9.24
C MET A 134 8.08 5.19 -7.81
N MET A 135 8.43 4.37 -6.81
CA MET A 135 8.34 4.72 -5.40
C MET A 135 9.22 5.92 -5.06
N ARG A 136 10.46 5.94 -5.57
CA ARG A 136 11.35 7.09 -5.38
C ARG A 136 10.73 8.40 -5.90
N LYS A 137 10.20 8.39 -7.13
CA LYS A 137 9.52 9.56 -7.71
C LYS A 137 8.32 10.02 -6.88
N PHE A 138 7.52 9.07 -6.39
CA PHE A 138 6.40 9.38 -5.50
C PHE A 138 6.88 10.12 -4.23
N PHE A 139 7.94 9.64 -3.58
CA PHE A 139 8.48 10.26 -2.37
C PHE A 139 9.17 11.59 -2.63
N GLU A 140 9.82 11.78 -3.78
CA GLU A 140 10.36 13.08 -4.20
C GLU A 140 9.24 14.13 -4.35
N GLU A 141 8.14 13.74 -4.97
CA GLU A 141 6.97 14.62 -5.11
C GLU A 141 6.28 14.88 -3.77
N LEU A 142 6.09 13.85 -2.95
CA LEU A 142 5.54 13.98 -1.61
C LEU A 142 6.38 14.94 -0.74
N SER A 143 7.70 14.84 -0.80
CA SER A 143 8.61 15.69 -0.05
C SER A 143 8.47 17.16 -0.47
N LYS A 144 8.36 17.45 -1.77
CA LYS A 144 8.10 18.81 -2.28
C LYS A 144 6.77 19.36 -1.78
N ARG A 145 5.71 18.57 -1.84
CA ARG A 145 4.37 18.98 -1.35
C ARG A 145 4.37 19.22 0.16
N ARG A 146 5.10 18.43 0.93
CA ARG A 146 5.22 18.61 2.40
C ARG A 146 5.88 19.93 2.75
N ILE A 147 6.95 20.32 2.06
CA ILE A 147 7.62 21.61 2.29
C ILE A 147 6.65 22.76 2.06
N ILE A 148 5.87 22.72 0.98
CA ILE A 148 4.87 23.77 0.67
C ILE A 148 3.78 23.81 1.74
N ALA A 149 3.27 22.64 2.16
CA ALA A 149 2.21 22.54 3.15
C ALA A 149 2.64 22.92 4.57
N GLU A 150 3.94 22.83 4.90
CA GLU A 150 4.45 23.17 6.23
C GLU A 150 4.17 24.62 6.62
N ASP A 151 4.37 25.56 5.70
CA ASP A 151 4.12 26.98 5.95
C ASP A 151 2.63 27.28 6.19
N GLU A 152 1.75 26.59 5.46
CA GLU A 152 0.30 26.72 5.66
C GLU A 152 -0.14 26.10 6.99
N ALA A 153 0.41 24.94 7.33
CA ALA A 153 0.12 24.28 8.60
C ALA A 153 0.56 25.13 9.79
N ARG A 154 1.75 25.76 9.73
CA ARG A 154 2.23 26.69 10.76
C ARG A 154 1.30 27.90 10.92
N LYS A 155 0.78 28.45 9.82
CA LYS A 155 -0.18 29.57 9.88
C LYS A 155 -1.49 29.16 10.54
N ILE A 156 -1.94 27.91 10.37
CA ILE A 156 -3.16 27.40 11.00
C ILE A 156 -2.93 27.18 12.50
N LEU A 157 -1.79 26.59 12.88
CA LEU A 157 -1.45 26.31 14.28
C LEU A 157 -1.23 27.58 15.11
N ASN A 158 -0.75 28.67 14.49
CA ASN A 158 -0.46 29.95 15.16
C ASN A 158 -1.66 30.94 15.09
N ARG A 159 -2.81 30.49 14.59
CA ARG A 159 -4.05 31.28 14.67
C ARG A 159 -4.72 31.00 16.01
N GLU A 160 -4.26 31.73 17.04
CA GLU A 160 -5.02 32.02 18.24
C GLU A 160 -5.71 33.38 18.14
#